data_acebb15621032f718563c93169827328
#
_entry.id   acebb15621032f718563c93169827328
#
_cell.length_a   1.000
_cell.length_b   1.000
_cell.length_c   1.000
_cell.angle_alpha   90.00
_cell.angle_beta   90.00
_cell.angle_gamma   90.00
#
_symmetry.space_group_name_H-M   'P 1'
#
loop_
_entity.id
_entity.type
_entity.pdbx_description
1 polymer ?
#
loop_
_entity_poly.entity_id
_entity_poly.type
_entity_poly.pdbx_seq_one_letter_code
_entity_poly.pdbx_strand_id
1 'polypeptide(L)'
;MQSTRITAIRHGETAWNVDTRIQGQLNIGLNEKGQWQVEQAGLALAGEQVDAIYSSDLRRAFDTALALAKPHAMQVRTDEGLRERGFGQFEGKTFAEIEAQLPEQALLWRKRVPDFAPQGGESLLAFRARVITCVTKLAQQHVGQHIVIVSHGGVMDVLYRAATGLDLQAPRTWQLGNAAINRLLWNGETLSLVGWADTQHLGETRDETTT
;
A
#
# COMPACT_ATOMS: atom_id res chain seq x y z
N MET A 1 18.24 -4.75 -21.04
CA MET A 1 18.42 -4.80 -19.55
C MET A 1 17.31 -5.66 -18.98
N GLN A 2 17.62 -6.51 -18.01
CA GLN A 2 16.58 -7.27 -17.29
C GLN A 2 15.94 -6.36 -16.26
N SER A 3 14.59 -6.36 -16.22
CA SER A 3 13.82 -5.58 -15.26
C SER A 3 13.29 -6.46 -14.12
N THR A 4 13.06 -5.86 -12.96
CA THR A 4 12.37 -6.53 -11.84
C THR A 4 10.87 -6.29 -11.97
N ARG A 5 10.09 -7.38 -11.96
CA ARG A 5 8.63 -7.31 -11.87
C ARG A 5 8.24 -7.13 -10.41
N ILE A 6 7.36 -6.17 -10.14
CA ILE A 6 6.87 -5.89 -8.79
C ILE A 6 5.34 -5.99 -8.80
N THR A 7 4.81 -6.90 -8.00
CA THR A 7 3.39 -6.91 -7.65
C THR A 7 3.23 -6.25 -6.28
N ALA A 8 2.64 -5.06 -6.24
CA ALA A 8 2.42 -4.29 -5.02
C ALA A 8 0.96 -4.41 -4.58
N ILE A 9 0.73 -4.82 -3.33
CA ILE A 9 -0.61 -5.10 -2.81
C ILE A 9 -0.82 -4.31 -1.52
N ARG A 10 -1.94 -3.59 -1.44
CA ARG A 10 -2.39 -2.99 -0.20
C ARG A 10 -2.99 -4.08 0.71
N HIS A 11 -2.71 -4.01 2.01
CA HIS A 11 -3.29 -4.94 2.99
C HIS A 11 -4.82 -5.05 2.87
N GLY A 12 -5.38 -6.18 3.31
CA GLY A 12 -6.82 -6.41 3.39
C GLY A 12 -7.52 -5.43 4.32
N GLU A 13 -8.85 -5.36 4.27
CA GLU A 13 -9.65 -4.43 5.06
C GLU A 13 -9.48 -4.64 6.57
N THR A 14 -9.48 -3.53 7.32
CA THR A 14 -9.50 -3.49 8.77
C THR A 14 -10.76 -2.78 9.26
N ALA A 15 -11.15 -2.94 10.54
CA ALA A 15 -12.25 -2.18 11.11
C ALA A 15 -12.04 -0.66 10.96
N TRP A 16 -10.81 -0.18 11.06
CA TRP A 16 -10.48 1.24 10.92
C TRP A 16 -10.53 1.75 9.48
N ASN A 17 -10.48 0.87 8.47
CA ASN A 17 -10.83 1.28 7.11
C ASN A 17 -12.32 1.60 6.99
N VAL A 18 -13.17 0.79 7.59
CA VAL A 18 -14.63 1.01 7.65
C VAL A 18 -14.95 2.29 8.40
N ASP A 19 -14.34 2.49 9.57
CA ASP A 19 -14.54 3.65 10.43
C ASP A 19 -13.86 4.93 9.92
N THR A 20 -13.13 4.85 8.80
CA THR A 20 -12.34 5.96 8.22
C THR A 20 -11.34 6.58 9.20
N ARG A 21 -10.81 5.77 10.15
CA ARG A 21 -9.78 6.18 11.10
C ARG A 21 -8.38 6.02 10.51
N ILE A 22 -7.52 6.99 10.78
CA ILE A 22 -6.12 6.96 10.37
C ILE A 22 -5.38 5.90 11.18
N GLN A 23 -4.87 4.90 10.50
CA GLN A 23 -4.16 3.80 11.14
C GLN A 23 -2.68 4.12 11.38
N GLY A 24 -2.05 4.80 10.42
CA GLY A 24 -0.63 5.10 10.49
C GLY A 24 0.20 3.85 10.79
N GLN A 25 1.04 3.92 11.82
CA GLN A 25 1.87 2.81 12.26
C GLN A 25 1.28 2.04 13.46
N LEU A 26 0.02 2.29 13.83
CA LEU A 26 -0.68 1.48 14.82
C LEU A 26 -0.97 0.07 14.29
N ASN A 27 -0.92 -0.91 15.18
CA ASN A 27 -0.98 -2.33 14.85
C ASN A 27 -2.42 -2.87 14.87
N ILE A 28 -3.22 -2.46 13.88
CA ILE A 28 -4.60 -2.93 13.68
C ILE A 28 -4.58 -4.16 12.77
N GLY A 29 -5.28 -5.23 13.16
CA GLY A 29 -5.42 -6.46 12.38
C GLY A 29 -6.49 -6.36 11.29
N LEU A 30 -6.55 -7.38 10.43
CA LEU A 30 -7.60 -7.54 9.43
C LEU A 30 -8.95 -7.83 10.10
N ASN A 31 -10.05 -7.32 9.50
CA ASN A 31 -11.39 -7.76 9.83
C ASN A 31 -11.77 -9.01 9.00
N GLU A 32 -12.97 -9.57 9.19
CA GLU A 32 -13.42 -10.79 8.48
C GLU A 32 -13.40 -10.60 6.96
N LYS A 33 -13.86 -9.44 6.48
CA LYS A 33 -13.82 -9.14 5.05
C LYS A 33 -12.39 -9.03 4.54
N GLY A 34 -11.50 -8.42 5.30
CA GLY A 34 -10.07 -8.34 4.95
C GLY A 34 -9.41 -9.73 4.89
N GLN A 35 -9.76 -10.63 5.79
CA GLN A 35 -9.28 -12.02 5.75
C GLN A 35 -9.72 -12.73 4.47
N TRP A 36 -11.01 -12.61 4.10
CA TRP A 36 -11.51 -13.14 2.84
C TRP A 36 -10.81 -12.51 1.63
N GLN A 37 -10.65 -11.17 1.61
CA GLN A 37 -9.97 -10.47 0.51
C GLN A 37 -8.56 -11.00 0.25
N VAL A 38 -7.78 -11.24 1.31
CA VAL A 38 -6.39 -11.67 1.16
C VAL A 38 -6.28 -13.14 0.74
N GLU A 39 -7.23 -13.98 1.12
CA GLU A 39 -7.35 -15.34 0.61
C GLU A 39 -7.63 -15.34 -0.90
N GLN A 40 -8.56 -14.50 -1.37
CA GLN A 40 -8.84 -14.38 -2.81
C GLN A 40 -7.62 -13.86 -3.58
N ALA A 41 -6.89 -12.88 -3.04
CA ALA A 41 -5.65 -12.39 -3.65
C ALA A 41 -4.58 -13.48 -3.71
N GLY A 42 -4.46 -14.32 -2.67
CA GLY A 42 -3.55 -15.46 -2.65
C GLY A 42 -3.88 -16.49 -3.74
N LEU A 43 -5.17 -16.81 -3.94
CA LEU A 43 -5.63 -17.69 -4.99
C LEU A 43 -5.36 -17.11 -6.39
N ALA A 44 -5.58 -15.80 -6.57
CA ALA A 44 -5.33 -15.11 -7.86
C ALA A 44 -3.85 -15.16 -8.26
N LEU A 45 -2.93 -15.10 -7.30
CA LEU A 45 -1.49 -15.13 -7.56
C LEU A 45 -0.88 -16.53 -7.54
N ALA A 46 -1.62 -17.57 -7.14
CA ALA A 46 -1.10 -18.92 -6.95
C ALA A 46 -0.43 -19.52 -8.22
N GLY A 47 -0.87 -19.12 -9.41
CA GLY A 47 -0.30 -19.57 -10.68
C GLY A 47 0.88 -18.73 -11.17
N GLU A 48 1.25 -17.65 -10.50
CA GLU A 48 2.37 -16.80 -10.91
C GLU A 48 3.69 -17.32 -10.31
N GLN A 49 4.76 -17.24 -11.09
CA GLN A 49 6.09 -17.49 -10.54
C GLN A 49 6.53 -16.26 -9.73
N VAL A 50 6.68 -16.44 -8.42
CA VAL A 50 7.15 -15.41 -7.48
C VAL A 50 8.49 -15.86 -6.91
N ASP A 51 9.47 -14.96 -6.85
CA ASP A 51 10.83 -15.26 -6.37
C ASP A 51 11.06 -14.78 -4.92
N ALA A 52 10.34 -13.74 -4.48
CA ALA A 52 10.38 -13.27 -3.09
C ALA A 52 9.10 -12.52 -2.70
N ILE A 53 8.75 -12.57 -1.42
CA ILE A 53 7.62 -11.84 -0.83
C ILE A 53 8.15 -10.97 0.31
N TYR A 54 7.92 -9.67 0.19
CA TYR A 54 8.26 -8.67 1.18
C TYR A 54 7.00 -8.02 1.76
N SER A 55 7.05 -7.65 3.02
CA SER A 55 5.93 -6.99 3.70
C SER A 55 6.40 -5.91 4.65
N SER A 56 5.57 -4.89 4.83
CA SER A 56 5.58 -4.14 6.08
C SER A 56 5.40 -5.10 7.25
N ASP A 57 6.06 -4.82 8.35
CA ASP A 57 5.96 -5.59 9.59
C ASP A 57 4.69 -5.27 10.40
N LEU A 58 3.89 -4.26 9.99
CA LEU A 58 2.60 -3.97 10.60
C LEU A 58 1.61 -5.11 10.33
N ARG A 59 0.94 -5.56 11.39
CA ARG A 59 0.14 -6.79 11.43
C ARG A 59 -0.78 -6.96 10.21
N ARG A 60 -1.57 -5.95 9.85
CA ARG A 60 -2.50 -6.01 8.72
C ARG A 60 -1.81 -6.33 7.37
N ALA A 61 -0.60 -5.78 7.16
CA ALA A 61 0.19 -6.08 5.95
C ALA A 61 0.86 -7.45 6.05
N PHE A 62 1.41 -7.77 7.20
CA PHE A 62 2.07 -9.06 7.43
C PHE A 62 1.09 -10.23 7.31
N ASP A 63 -0.10 -10.15 7.94
CA ASP A 63 -1.16 -11.17 7.81
C ASP A 63 -1.61 -11.33 6.34
N THR A 64 -1.70 -10.21 5.59
CA THR A 64 -1.96 -10.23 4.16
C THR A 64 -0.86 -11.00 3.42
N ALA A 65 0.41 -10.68 3.69
CA ALA A 65 1.54 -11.33 3.02
C ALA A 65 1.63 -12.83 3.33
N LEU A 66 1.27 -13.26 4.53
CA LEU A 66 1.20 -14.68 4.89
C LEU A 66 0.17 -15.44 4.04
N ALA A 67 -0.99 -14.85 3.78
CA ALA A 67 -2.00 -15.44 2.92
C ALA A 67 -1.50 -15.58 1.47
N LEU A 68 -0.77 -14.57 0.95
CA LEU A 68 -0.16 -14.62 -0.38
C LEU A 68 1.01 -15.62 -0.47
N ALA A 69 1.76 -15.81 0.60
CA ALA A 69 2.90 -16.72 0.64
C ALA A 69 2.50 -18.21 0.69
N LYS A 70 1.32 -18.49 1.23
CA LYS A 70 0.83 -19.85 1.45
C LYS A 70 0.78 -20.71 0.17
N PRO A 71 0.21 -20.26 -0.97
CA PRO A 71 0.19 -21.04 -2.21
C PRO A 71 1.58 -21.30 -2.80
N HIS A 72 2.56 -20.45 -2.50
CA HIS A 72 3.93 -20.54 -3.00
C HIS A 72 4.87 -21.30 -2.06
N ALA A 73 4.41 -21.70 -0.86
CA ALA A 73 5.22 -22.27 0.20
C ALA A 73 6.47 -21.43 0.55
N MET A 74 6.32 -20.08 0.49
CA MET A 74 7.41 -19.12 0.68
C MET A 74 7.39 -18.51 2.06
N GLN A 75 8.56 -18.01 2.49
CA GLN A 75 8.68 -17.19 3.70
C GLN A 75 8.48 -15.71 3.34
N VAL A 76 7.78 -14.98 4.22
CA VAL A 76 7.64 -13.54 4.14
C VAL A 76 8.83 -12.87 4.81
N ARG A 77 9.45 -11.90 4.12
CA ARG A 77 10.52 -11.04 4.64
C ARG A 77 9.93 -9.69 4.99
N THR A 78 10.19 -9.18 6.19
CA THR A 78 9.70 -7.87 6.61
C THR A 78 10.74 -6.78 6.40
N ASP A 79 10.28 -5.58 6.03
CA ASP A 79 11.10 -4.36 5.96
C ASP A 79 10.28 -3.17 6.48
N GLU A 80 10.80 -2.47 7.50
CA GLU A 80 10.15 -1.28 8.07
C GLU A 80 10.04 -0.12 7.08
N GLY A 81 10.86 -0.11 6.04
CA GLY A 81 10.76 0.82 4.92
C GLY A 81 9.44 0.74 4.16
N LEU A 82 8.70 -0.37 4.31
CA LEU A 82 7.38 -0.60 3.73
C LEU A 82 6.21 -0.19 4.65
N ARG A 83 6.46 0.30 5.87
CA ARG A 83 5.41 0.78 6.77
C ARG A 83 4.63 1.93 6.16
N GLU A 84 3.37 2.08 6.59
CA GLU A 84 2.55 3.25 6.29
C GLU A 84 3.22 4.53 6.81
N ARG A 85 2.80 5.68 6.28
CA ARG A 85 3.20 6.98 6.81
C ARG A 85 2.89 7.05 8.30
N GLY A 86 3.89 7.45 9.09
CA GLY A 86 3.65 7.80 10.49
C GLY A 86 2.84 9.09 10.55
N PHE A 87 1.66 9.02 11.14
CA PHE A 87 0.76 10.17 11.29
C PHE A 87 0.81 10.77 12.69
N GLY A 88 1.60 10.18 13.61
CA GLY A 88 1.78 10.70 14.96
C GLY A 88 0.45 11.00 15.66
N GLN A 89 0.26 12.24 16.11
CA GLN A 89 -0.96 12.65 16.85
C GLN A 89 -2.28 12.49 16.08
N PHE A 90 -2.25 12.23 14.78
CA PHE A 90 -3.45 11.98 13.98
C PHE A 90 -3.89 10.51 14.00
N GLU A 91 -3.02 9.60 14.44
CA GLU A 91 -3.34 8.18 14.48
C GLU A 91 -4.50 7.88 15.43
N GLY A 92 -5.42 7.02 14.98
CA GLY A 92 -6.65 6.69 15.70
C GLY A 92 -7.81 7.67 15.51
N LYS A 93 -7.58 8.82 14.89
CA LYS A 93 -8.61 9.84 14.65
C LYS A 93 -9.19 9.75 13.25
N THR A 94 -10.42 10.17 13.08
CA THR A 94 -11.00 10.47 11.77
C THR A 94 -10.54 11.85 11.28
N PHE A 95 -10.70 12.12 9.98
CA PHE A 95 -10.38 13.44 9.43
C PHE A 95 -11.24 14.54 10.09
N ALA A 96 -12.53 14.25 10.34
CA ALA A 96 -13.45 15.21 11.00
C ALA A 96 -13.00 15.56 12.43
N GLU A 97 -12.53 14.57 13.20
CA GLU A 97 -11.99 14.81 14.55
C GLU A 97 -10.71 15.66 14.51
N ILE A 98 -9.83 15.44 13.51
CA ILE A 98 -8.63 16.26 13.33
C ILE A 98 -8.99 17.68 12.89
N GLU A 99 -9.93 17.85 11.96
CA GLU A 99 -10.38 19.16 11.51
C GLU A 99 -11.00 19.98 12.63
N ALA A 100 -11.78 19.34 13.52
CA ALA A 100 -12.37 19.99 14.68
C ALA A 100 -11.33 20.41 15.74
N GLN A 101 -10.30 19.57 15.96
CA GLN A 101 -9.31 19.79 17.02
C GLN A 101 -8.09 20.61 16.55
N LEU A 102 -7.67 20.45 15.28
CA LEU A 102 -6.45 20.97 14.70
C LEU A 102 -6.69 21.50 13.27
N PRO A 103 -7.57 22.49 13.09
CA PRO A 103 -8.04 22.92 11.76
C PRO A 103 -6.92 23.36 10.82
N GLU A 104 -5.91 24.08 11.32
CA GLU A 104 -4.77 24.52 10.53
C GLU A 104 -3.95 23.33 10.00
N GLN A 105 -3.69 22.33 10.84
CA GLN A 105 -2.96 21.12 10.45
C GLN A 105 -3.78 20.24 9.51
N ALA A 106 -5.10 20.14 9.71
CA ALA A 106 -6.01 19.46 8.81
C ALA A 106 -5.97 20.10 7.40
N LEU A 107 -5.91 21.43 7.33
CA LEU A 107 -5.78 22.16 6.06
C LEU A 107 -4.45 21.86 5.36
N LEU A 108 -3.33 21.86 6.09
CA LEU A 108 -2.01 21.52 5.53
C LEU A 108 -1.99 20.09 5.00
N TRP A 109 -2.56 19.15 5.73
CA TRP A 109 -2.69 17.76 5.30
C TRP A 109 -3.56 17.62 4.06
N ARG A 110 -4.75 18.25 4.03
CA ARG A 110 -5.66 18.27 2.87
C ARG A 110 -4.99 18.83 1.62
N LYS A 111 -4.21 19.90 1.77
CA LYS A 111 -3.41 20.50 0.68
C LYS A 111 -2.18 19.68 0.30
N ARG A 112 -1.93 18.58 0.99
CA ARG A 112 -0.75 17.72 0.77
C ARG A 112 0.56 18.51 0.79
N VAL A 113 0.69 19.44 1.74
CA VAL A 113 1.92 20.23 1.90
C VAL A 113 3.10 19.28 2.13
N PRO A 114 4.14 19.26 1.24
CA PRO A 114 5.12 18.17 1.20
C PRO A 114 5.99 18.06 2.44
N ASP A 115 6.35 19.16 3.07
CA ASP A 115 7.20 19.25 4.27
C ASP A 115 6.39 19.23 5.58
N PHE A 116 5.06 19.31 5.50
CA PHE A 116 4.23 19.22 6.69
C PHE A 116 4.28 17.80 7.31
N ALA A 117 4.62 17.74 8.60
CA ALA A 117 4.55 16.54 9.43
C ALA A 117 3.63 16.78 10.63
N PRO A 118 2.65 15.91 10.90
CA PRO A 118 1.96 15.90 12.19
C PRO A 118 2.97 15.67 13.33
N GLN A 119 2.69 16.18 14.52
CA GLN A 119 3.57 15.97 15.66
C GLN A 119 3.81 14.46 15.90
N GLY A 120 5.07 14.04 15.93
CA GLY A 120 5.47 12.65 16.05
C GLY A 120 5.27 11.80 14.80
N GLY A 121 4.92 12.41 13.67
CA GLY A 121 4.74 11.74 12.37
C GLY A 121 5.77 12.12 11.32
N GLU A 122 5.54 11.67 10.09
CA GLU A 122 6.41 11.92 8.93
C GLU A 122 5.82 13.00 8.01
N SER A 123 6.68 13.80 7.37
CA SER A 123 6.29 14.61 6.22
C SER A 123 6.07 13.73 4.97
N LEU A 124 5.37 14.23 3.95
CA LEU A 124 5.24 13.50 2.68
C LEU A 124 6.59 13.30 1.99
N LEU A 125 7.51 14.26 2.12
CA LEU A 125 8.86 14.14 1.55
C LEU A 125 9.65 13.03 2.22
N ALA A 126 9.69 12.98 3.55
CA ALA A 126 10.40 11.95 4.30
C ALA A 126 9.80 10.56 4.02
N PHE A 127 8.47 10.45 4.04
CA PHE A 127 7.75 9.23 3.72
C PHE A 127 8.07 8.72 2.32
N ARG A 128 7.95 9.60 1.30
CA ARG A 128 8.29 9.25 -0.09
C ARG A 128 9.73 8.78 -0.22
N ALA A 129 10.67 9.49 0.38
CA ALA A 129 12.09 9.13 0.32
C ALA A 129 12.33 7.74 0.91
N ARG A 130 11.75 7.44 2.09
CA ARG A 130 11.85 6.12 2.74
C ARG A 130 11.29 5.00 1.85
N VAL A 131 10.09 5.19 1.32
CA VAL A 131 9.43 4.17 0.48
C VAL A 131 10.22 3.90 -0.79
N ILE A 132 10.61 4.95 -1.53
CA ILE A 132 11.34 4.78 -2.80
C ILE A 132 12.70 4.13 -2.55
N THR A 133 13.45 4.57 -1.53
CA THR A 133 14.73 3.94 -1.17
C THR A 133 14.56 2.47 -0.84
N CYS A 134 13.53 2.10 -0.06
CA CYS A 134 13.25 0.71 0.26
C CYS A 134 12.91 -0.11 -0.99
N VAL A 135 11.92 0.32 -1.76
CA VAL A 135 11.43 -0.44 -2.92
C VAL A 135 12.50 -0.59 -4.00
N THR A 136 13.26 0.47 -4.31
CA THR A 136 14.36 0.39 -5.29
C THR A 136 15.48 -0.54 -4.83
N LYS A 137 15.85 -0.51 -3.54
CA LYS A 137 16.81 -1.45 -2.95
C LYS A 137 16.34 -2.91 -3.11
N LEU A 138 15.06 -3.20 -2.79
CA LEU A 138 14.51 -4.54 -2.96
C LEU A 138 14.49 -4.95 -4.44
N ALA A 139 14.10 -4.06 -5.34
CA ALA A 139 14.08 -4.32 -6.77
C ALA A 139 15.49 -4.60 -7.34
N GLN A 140 16.52 -3.87 -6.87
CA GLN A 140 17.92 -4.10 -7.25
C GLN A 140 18.43 -5.49 -6.87
N GLN A 141 17.98 -6.03 -5.76
CA GLN A 141 18.35 -7.38 -5.30
C GLN A 141 17.73 -8.50 -6.14
N HIS A 142 16.73 -8.18 -6.98
CA HIS A 142 15.89 -9.14 -7.70
C HIS A 142 15.80 -8.86 -9.21
N VAL A 143 16.90 -8.37 -9.81
CA VAL A 143 16.96 -8.10 -11.26
C VAL A 143 16.64 -9.36 -12.06
N GLY A 144 15.67 -9.26 -12.98
CA GLY A 144 15.19 -10.38 -13.79
C GLY A 144 14.16 -11.27 -13.09
N GLN A 145 13.82 -10.99 -11.84
CA GLN A 145 12.91 -11.76 -11.00
C GLN A 145 11.56 -11.05 -10.80
N HIS A 146 10.63 -11.73 -10.13
CA HIS A 146 9.33 -11.23 -9.74
C HIS A 146 9.21 -11.20 -8.21
N ILE A 147 9.01 -10.01 -7.65
CA ILE A 147 8.79 -9.85 -6.22
C ILE A 147 7.36 -9.37 -5.92
N VAL A 148 6.81 -9.83 -4.81
CA VAL A 148 5.56 -9.32 -4.25
C VAL A 148 5.88 -8.41 -3.07
N ILE A 149 5.27 -7.23 -3.01
CA ILE A 149 5.41 -6.27 -1.91
C ILE A 149 4.04 -6.01 -1.31
N VAL A 150 3.85 -6.33 -0.04
CA VAL A 150 2.62 -6.05 0.69
C VAL A 150 2.82 -4.86 1.61
N SER A 151 1.95 -3.86 1.46
CA SER A 151 2.10 -2.60 2.17
C SER A 151 0.76 -1.87 2.36
N HIS A 152 0.73 -0.56 2.29
CA HIS A 152 -0.35 0.32 2.75
C HIS A 152 -0.79 1.31 1.67
N GLY A 153 -1.93 1.95 1.90
CA GLY A 153 -2.51 2.91 0.95
C GLY A 153 -1.58 4.07 0.60
N GLY A 154 -0.89 4.64 1.60
CA GLY A 154 0.07 5.71 1.36
C GLY A 154 1.27 5.25 0.53
N VAL A 155 1.77 4.03 0.77
CA VAL A 155 2.87 3.45 -0.01
C VAL A 155 2.42 3.23 -1.46
N MET A 156 1.22 2.70 -1.69
CA MET A 156 0.66 2.57 -3.04
C MET A 156 0.57 3.94 -3.74
N ASP A 157 0.11 5.00 -3.05
CA ASP A 157 0.07 6.36 -3.59
C ASP A 157 1.47 6.86 -4.02
N VAL A 158 2.49 6.61 -3.20
CA VAL A 158 3.89 6.95 -3.52
C VAL A 158 4.38 6.20 -4.75
N LEU A 159 4.13 4.88 -4.83
CA LEU A 159 4.57 4.05 -5.96
C LEU A 159 3.89 4.46 -7.27
N TYR A 160 2.57 4.72 -7.23
CA TYR A 160 1.85 5.21 -8.41
C TYR A 160 2.45 6.51 -8.93
N ARG A 161 2.65 7.50 -8.04
CA ARG A 161 3.24 8.79 -8.41
C ARG A 161 4.65 8.65 -8.98
N ALA A 162 5.47 7.81 -8.37
CA ALA A 162 6.82 7.55 -8.86
C ALA A 162 6.82 6.91 -10.26
N ALA A 163 5.92 5.96 -10.50
CA ALA A 163 5.81 5.26 -11.77
C ALA A 163 5.19 6.09 -12.90
N THR A 164 4.44 7.14 -12.57
CA THR A 164 3.75 8.01 -13.52
C THR A 164 4.33 9.43 -13.61
N GLY A 165 5.36 9.73 -12.83
CA GLY A 165 5.99 11.06 -12.81
C GLY A 165 5.13 12.17 -12.20
N LEU A 166 4.11 11.82 -11.41
CA LEU A 166 3.20 12.80 -10.81
C LEU A 166 3.79 13.44 -9.55
N ASP A 167 3.53 14.74 -9.40
CA ASP A 167 3.89 15.50 -8.21
C ASP A 167 3.13 15.02 -6.96
N LEU A 168 3.75 15.19 -5.77
CA LEU A 168 3.15 14.82 -4.49
C LEU A 168 1.84 15.56 -4.19
N GLN A 169 1.68 16.79 -4.69
CA GLN A 169 0.49 17.63 -4.49
C GLN A 169 -0.57 17.45 -5.56
N ALA A 170 -0.25 16.78 -6.68
CA ALA A 170 -1.24 16.51 -7.72
C ALA A 170 -2.46 15.78 -7.15
N PRO A 171 -3.69 16.16 -7.53
CA PRO A 171 -4.90 15.48 -7.09
C PRO A 171 -4.84 13.98 -7.40
N ARG A 172 -5.34 13.15 -6.49
CA ARG A 172 -5.41 11.71 -6.70
C ARG A 172 -6.65 11.37 -7.52
N THR A 173 -6.44 10.72 -8.67
CA THR A 173 -7.49 10.24 -9.58
C THR A 173 -7.53 8.71 -9.69
N TRP A 174 -6.64 7.98 -8.99
CA TRP A 174 -6.54 6.53 -8.97
C TRP A 174 -7.06 5.94 -7.65
N GLN A 175 -7.49 4.70 -7.73
CA GLN A 175 -7.99 3.98 -6.56
C GLN A 175 -6.85 3.32 -5.78
N LEU A 176 -7.09 3.13 -4.48
CA LEU A 176 -6.19 2.48 -3.52
C LEU A 176 -6.99 1.42 -2.73
N GLY A 177 -7.64 0.48 -3.43
CA GLY A 177 -8.47 -0.55 -2.82
C GLY A 177 -7.69 -1.50 -1.91
N ASN A 178 -8.33 -2.01 -0.85
CA ASN A 178 -7.77 -3.08 -0.02
C ASN A 178 -7.62 -4.36 -0.87
N ALA A 179 -6.51 -5.06 -0.70
CA ALA A 179 -6.13 -6.25 -1.44
C ALA A 179 -6.07 -6.09 -2.98
N ALA A 180 -6.16 -4.86 -3.51
CA ALA A 180 -6.00 -4.60 -4.94
C ALA A 180 -4.57 -4.94 -5.40
N ILE A 181 -4.49 -5.59 -6.57
CA ILE A 181 -3.22 -5.99 -7.19
C ILE A 181 -2.74 -4.88 -8.12
N ASN A 182 -1.54 -4.39 -7.89
CA ASN A 182 -0.90 -3.35 -8.68
C ASN A 182 0.41 -3.89 -9.26
N ARG A 183 0.68 -3.65 -10.54
CA ARG A 183 1.83 -4.20 -11.25
C ARG A 183 2.74 -3.10 -11.75
N LEU A 184 4.01 -3.21 -11.41
CA LEU A 184 5.07 -2.27 -11.74
C LEU A 184 6.27 -3.02 -12.33
N LEU A 185 7.08 -2.29 -13.10
CA LEU A 185 8.41 -2.72 -13.54
C LEU A 185 9.45 -1.74 -13.03
N TRP A 186 10.58 -2.27 -12.59
CA TRP A 186 11.77 -1.47 -12.30
C TRP A 186 12.90 -1.86 -13.27
N ASN A 187 13.43 -0.90 -14.01
CA ASN A 187 14.40 -1.13 -15.09
C ASN A 187 15.86 -0.88 -14.70
N GLY A 188 16.13 -0.64 -13.42
CA GLY A 188 17.45 -0.27 -12.91
C GLY A 188 17.55 1.21 -12.50
N GLU A 189 16.65 2.06 -13.00
CA GLU A 189 16.65 3.51 -12.75
C GLU A 189 15.28 4.02 -12.30
N THR A 190 14.21 3.59 -12.98
CA THR A 190 12.86 4.11 -12.78
C THR A 190 11.83 3.01 -12.60
N LEU A 191 10.75 3.33 -11.90
CA LEU A 191 9.53 2.54 -11.87
C LEU A 191 8.64 2.91 -13.05
N SER A 192 8.00 1.91 -13.65
CA SER A 192 6.98 2.07 -14.69
C SER A 192 5.70 1.34 -14.31
N LEU A 193 4.57 1.93 -14.63
CA LEU A 193 3.25 1.35 -14.38
C LEU A 193 2.89 0.32 -15.45
N VAL A 194 2.46 -0.87 -15.03
CA VAL A 194 1.98 -1.95 -15.92
C VAL A 194 0.48 -2.15 -15.78
N GLY A 195 -0.02 -2.18 -14.53
CA GLY A 195 -1.44 -2.32 -14.21
C GLY A 195 -1.72 -1.78 -12.82
N TRP A 196 -2.95 -1.29 -12.59
CA TRP A 196 -3.30 -0.66 -11.33
C TRP A 196 -4.73 -0.97 -10.91
N ALA A 197 -4.90 -1.14 -9.58
CA ALA A 197 -6.18 -1.32 -8.91
C ALA A 197 -6.99 -2.51 -9.45
N ASP A 198 -6.31 -3.61 -9.84
CA ASP A 198 -6.99 -4.84 -10.24
C ASP A 198 -7.63 -5.50 -9.01
N THR A 199 -8.96 -5.64 -9.05
CA THR A 199 -9.79 -6.25 -8.01
C THR A 199 -10.67 -7.38 -8.55
N GLN A 200 -10.39 -7.91 -9.74
CA GLN A 200 -11.20 -8.97 -10.38
C GLN A 200 -11.36 -10.20 -9.48
N HIS A 201 -10.31 -10.52 -8.71
CA HIS A 201 -10.32 -11.64 -7.75
C HIS A 201 -11.28 -11.44 -6.56
N LEU A 202 -11.71 -10.21 -6.30
CA LEU A 202 -12.67 -9.93 -5.22
C LEU A 202 -14.13 -10.08 -5.67
N GLY A 203 -14.37 -10.44 -6.95
CA GLY A 203 -15.67 -10.40 -7.57
C GLY A 203 -16.19 -8.96 -7.68
N GLU A 204 -16.72 -8.56 -8.82
CA GLU A 204 -17.63 -7.44 -8.84
C GLU A 204 -18.83 -7.84 -7.99
N THR A 205 -19.16 -7.11 -6.93
CA THR A 205 -20.56 -7.01 -6.52
C THR A 205 -21.27 -6.36 -7.72
N ARG A 206 -21.75 -7.17 -8.66
CA ARG A 206 -22.77 -6.72 -9.60
C ARG A 206 -23.91 -6.26 -8.71
N ASP A 207 -24.10 -4.94 -8.64
CA ASP A 207 -25.37 -4.38 -8.20
C ASP A 207 -26.44 -4.96 -9.12
N GLU A 208 -27.11 -6.02 -8.66
CA GLU A 208 -28.34 -6.53 -9.24
C GLU A 208 -29.50 -5.56 -8.89
N THR A 209 -29.35 -4.30 -9.28
CA THR A 209 -30.44 -3.32 -9.23
C THR A 209 -30.52 -2.60 -10.57
N THR A 210 -30.90 -3.39 -11.61
CA THR A 210 -31.51 -2.79 -12.80
C THR A 210 -32.53 -3.80 -13.33
N THR A 211 -33.72 -3.74 -12.81
CA THR A 211 -34.97 -4.06 -13.49
C THR A 211 -35.98 -3.00 -13.15
#